data_fb7ba840ce527744626ba2a1256ea50b
#
_entry.id   fb7ba840ce527744626ba2a1256ea50b
#
_cell.length_a   1.000
_cell.length_b   1.000
_cell.length_c   1.000
_cell.angle_alpha   90.00
_cell.angle_beta   90.00
_cell.angle_gamma   90.00
#
_symmetry.space_group_name_H-M   'P 1'
#
loop_
_entity.id
_entity.type
_entity.pdbx_description
1 polymer ?
#
loop_
_entity_poly.entity_id
_entity_poly.type
_entity_poly.pdbx_seq_one_letter_code
_entity_poly.pdbx_strand_id
1 'polypeptide(L)'
;MIRLTDEQWERIRDHFPEENIADGRPGRKPVPTRCVLEAVLWILNTGAQWHMLPQSYPNYKTVHRRFQTWCRDEVLRRVLTDVANELRDRGALNEEECFIDATFVMAKGGGSEIGATKRGKGMKIMAIVDRHGLPLSVSTHAANHHEVRLVQLCFDFYMIEAKPENLIGDRAYDSDPLDAELRKDGIEMIAPHRGNRSKPPTQDRRRLSRYMRRWLVERFFAWIQWQRF
;
A
#
# COMPACT_ATOMS: atom_id res chain seq x y z
N MET A 1 -18.25 -6.16 -14.67
CA MET A 1 -16.99 -6.72 -15.20
C MET A 1 -15.97 -5.60 -15.20
N ILE A 2 -14.76 -5.81 -14.65
CA ILE A 2 -13.68 -4.82 -14.73
C ILE A 2 -12.98 -4.99 -16.07
N ARG A 3 -12.80 -3.88 -16.78
CA ARG A 3 -12.08 -3.82 -18.04
C ARG A 3 -11.14 -2.63 -18.02
N LEU A 4 -9.90 -2.86 -18.45
CA LEU A 4 -8.96 -1.79 -18.72
C LEU A 4 -9.25 -1.18 -20.09
N THR A 5 -9.07 0.12 -20.23
CA THR A 5 -9.03 0.74 -21.56
C THR A 5 -7.75 0.34 -22.27
N ASP A 6 -7.70 0.50 -23.60
CA ASP A 6 -6.48 0.20 -24.36
C ASP A 6 -5.33 1.11 -23.91
N GLU A 7 -5.61 2.37 -23.64
CA GLU A 7 -4.65 3.33 -23.12
C GLU A 7 -4.08 2.92 -21.76
N GLN A 8 -4.94 2.46 -20.84
CA GLN A 8 -4.50 1.97 -19.51
C GLN A 8 -3.63 0.72 -19.65
N TRP A 9 -3.99 -0.18 -20.57
CA TRP A 9 -3.22 -1.39 -20.82
C TRP A 9 -1.85 -1.10 -21.41
N GLU A 10 -1.78 -0.26 -22.44
CA GLU A 10 -0.51 0.10 -23.11
C GLU A 10 0.51 0.73 -22.16
N ARG A 11 0.07 1.44 -21.12
CA ARG A 11 0.96 2.04 -20.12
C ARG A 11 1.69 1.02 -19.23
N ILE A 12 1.09 -0.16 -19.03
CA ILE A 12 1.58 -1.14 -18.03
C ILE A 12 2.01 -2.46 -18.65
N ARG A 13 1.68 -2.73 -19.92
CA ARG A 13 1.88 -4.04 -20.57
C ARG A 13 3.33 -4.54 -20.52
N ASP A 14 4.28 -3.65 -20.68
CA ASP A 14 5.71 -4.00 -20.80
C ASP A 14 6.32 -4.52 -19.48
N HIS A 15 5.65 -4.32 -18.35
CA HIS A 15 6.03 -4.91 -17.08
C HIS A 15 5.79 -6.42 -17.01
N PHE A 16 4.89 -6.94 -17.84
CA PHE A 16 4.50 -8.34 -17.79
C PHE A 16 5.40 -9.18 -18.67
N PRO A 17 6.13 -10.17 -18.11
CA PRO A 17 7.07 -11.01 -18.88
C PRO A 17 6.43 -11.72 -20.07
N GLU A 18 5.13 -12.00 -19.97
CA GLU A 18 4.39 -12.71 -20.99
C GLU A 18 4.15 -11.89 -22.27
N GLU A 19 4.19 -10.57 -22.17
CA GLU A 19 4.07 -9.66 -23.31
C GLU A 19 5.41 -9.49 -24.05
N ASN A 20 6.52 -9.83 -23.41
CA ASN A 20 7.87 -9.73 -23.97
C ASN A 20 8.33 -11.05 -24.62
N ILE A 21 7.45 -12.00 -24.85
CA ILE A 21 7.76 -13.27 -25.49
C ILE A 21 7.70 -13.07 -27.01
N ALA A 22 8.80 -13.39 -27.71
CA ALA A 22 8.87 -13.32 -29.17
C ALA A 22 7.76 -14.15 -29.85
N ASP A 23 7.14 -13.58 -30.85
CA ASP A 23 6.15 -14.28 -31.68
C ASP A 23 6.76 -15.51 -32.36
N GLY A 24 5.97 -16.58 -32.49
CA GLY A 24 6.36 -17.77 -33.25
C GLY A 24 6.85 -18.96 -32.43
N ARG A 25 6.84 -18.92 -31.10
CA ARG A 25 7.13 -20.11 -30.30
C ARG A 25 6.07 -21.20 -30.53
N PRO A 26 6.49 -22.46 -30.79
CA PRO A 26 5.56 -23.58 -30.96
C PRO A 26 4.84 -23.86 -29.62
N GLY A 27 3.60 -24.29 -29.68
CA GLY A 27 2.80 -24.67 -28.55
C GLY A 27 1.50 -23.85 -28.39
N ARG A 28 0.73 -24.17 -27.34
CA ARG A 28 -0.51 -23.45 -27.07
C ARG A 28 -0.20 -22.01 -26.64
N LYS A 29 -0.83 -21.05 -27.32
CA LYS A 29 -0.72 -19.64 -26.93
C LYS A 29 -1.15 -19.43 -25.48
N PRO A 30 -0.41 -18.65 -24.70
CA PRO A 30 -0.79 -18.33 -23.33
C PRO A 30 -2.11 -17.52 -23.31
N VAL A 31 -2.84 -17.62 -22.22
CA VAL A 31 -4.01 -16.75 -22.00
C VAL A 31 -3.54 -15.30 -22.00
N PRO A 32 -4.23 -14.39 -22.73
CA PRO A 32 -3.83 -12.98 -22.82
C PRO A 32 -3.65 -12.36 -21.44
N THR A 33 -2.54 -11.67 -21.25
CA THR A 33 -2.14 -11.10 -19.94
C THR A 33 -3.15 -10.09 -19.43
N ARG A 34 -3.65 -9.22 -20.32
CA ARG A 34 -4.70 -8.26 -19.99
C ARG A 34 -5.94 -8.93 -19.40
N CYS A 35 -6.41 -10.03 -19.99
CA CYS A 35 -7.57 -10.77 -19.48
C CYS A 35 -7.31 -11.35 -18.08
N VAL A 36 -6.08 -11.79 -17.82
CA VAL A 36 -5.69 -12.29 -16.50
C VAL A 36 -5.62 -11.16 -15.50
N LEU A 37 -5.05 -10.02 -15.86
CA LEU A 37 -4.99 -8.85 -14.98
C LEU A 37 -6.38 -8.31 -14.64
N GLU A 38 -7.26 -8.19 -15.61
CA GLU A 38 -8.66 -7.79 -15.41
C GLU A 38 -9.39 -8.75 -14.45
N ALA A 39 -9.11 -10.06 -14.54
CA ALA A 39 -9.65 -11.05 -13.63
C ALA A 39 -9.09 -10.89 -12.21
N VAL A 40 -7.79 -10.61 -12.07
CA VAL A 40 -7.17 -10.30 -10.77
C VAL A 40 -7.80 -9.04 -10.16
N LEU A 41 -7.92 -7.96 -10.95
CA LEU A 41 -8.55 -6.71 -10.49
C LEU A 41 -10.01 -6.94 -10.05
N TRP A 42 -10.74 -7.83 -10.75
CA TRP A 42 -12.10 -8.19 -10.34
C TRP A 42 -12.11 -8.88 -8.97
N ILE A 43 -11.23 -9.85 -8.74
CA ILE A 43 -11.09 -10.53 -7.45
C ILE A 43 -10.74 -9.52 -6.34
N LEU A 44 -9.75 -8.67 -6.59
CA LEU A 44 -9.31 -7.66 -5.63
C LEU A 44 -10.44 -6.66 -5.30
N ASN A 45 -11.21 -6.24 -6.30
CA ASN A 45 -12.29 -5.29 -6.11
C ASN A 45 -13.52 -5.88 -5.41
N THR A 46 -13.81 -7.16 -5.61
CA THR A 46 -15.00 -7.81 -5.05
C THR A 46 -14.74 -8.53 -3.74
N GLY A 47 -13.48 -8.85 -3.44
CA GLY A 47 -13.11 -9.71 -2.33
C GLY A 47 -13.66 -11.15 -2.46
N ALA A 48 -14.06 -11.57 -3.66
CA ALA A 48 -14.60 -12.91 -3.89
C ALA A 48 -13.50 -13.98 -3.77
N GLN A 49 -13.91 -15.19 -3.46
CA GLN A 49 -12.99 -16.34 -3.50
C GLN A 49 -12.60 -16.66 -4.96
N TRP A 50 -11.37 -17.11 -5.19
CA TRP A 50 -10.85 -17.36 -6.52
C TRP A 50 -11.75 -18.26 -7.38
N HIS A 51 -12.33 -19.31 -6.81
CA HIS A 51 -13.21 -20.23 -7.53
C HIS A 51 -14.57 -19.62 -7.94
N MET A 52 -14.91 -18.44 -7.38
CA MET A 52 -16.11 -17.68 -7.73
C MET A 52 -15.89 -16.73 -8.91
N LEU A 53 -14.68 -16.73 -9.51
CA LEU A 53 -14.41 -15.90 -10.68
C LEU A 53 -15.40 -16.24 -11.81
N PRO A 54 -16.12 -15.23 -12.36
CA PRO A 54 -17.09 -15.48 -13.43
C PRO A 54 -16.48 -16.16 -14.65
N GLN A 55 -17.23 -17.04 -15.30
CA GLN A 55 -16.79 -17.79 -16.48
C GLN A 55 -16.44 -16.91 -17.70
N SER A 56 -16.82 -15.64 -17.67
CA SER A 56 -16.42 -14.64 -18.67
C SER A 56 -14.95 -14.23 -18.58
N TYR A 57 -14.27 -14.59 -17.48
CA TYR A 57 -12.84 -14.45 -17.28
C TYR A 57 -12.12 -15.78 -17.53
N PRO A 58 -10.79 -15.79 -17.67
CA PRO A 58 -10.02 -17.02 -17.75
C PRO A 58 -10.21 -17.91 -16.50
N ASN A 59 -9.90 -19.21 -16.67
CA ASN A 59 -10.01 -20.16 -15.56
C ASN A 59 -9.26 -19.68 -14.30
N TYR A 60 -9.93 -19.69 -13.16
CA TYR A 60 -9.42 -19.15 -11.90
C TYR A 60 -8.07 -19.74 -11.46
N LYS A 61 -7.81 -21.05 -11.75
CA LYS A 61 -6.53 -21.68 -11.42
C LYS A 61 -5.37 -21.06 -12.19
N THR A 62 -5.62 -20.71 -13.46
CA THR A 62 -4.62 -20.02 -14.31
C THR A 62 -4.39 -18.61 -13.81
N VAL A 63 -5.47 -17.87 -13.51
CA VAL A 63 -5.41 -16.50 -12.99
C VAL A 63 -4.65 -16.46 -11.67
N HIS A 64 -5.03 -17.31 -10.71
CA HIS A 64 -4.39 -17.37 -9.39
C HIS A 64 -2.90 -17.71 -9.46
N ARG A 65 -2.52 -18.71 -10.28
CA ARG A 65 -1.11 -19.07 -10.48
C ARG A 65 -0.30 -17.91 -11.04
N ARG A 66 -0.81 -17.21 -12.04
CA ARG A 66 -0.12 -16.04 -12.62
C ARG A 66 -0.04 -14.89 -11.63
N PHE A 67 -1.10 -14.62 -10.90
CA PHE A 67 -1.08 -13.63 -9.81
C PHE A 67 0.02 -13.93 -8.79
N GLN A 68 0.12 -15.18 -8.32
CA GLN A 68 1.19 -15.59 -7.39
C GLN A 68 2.58 -15.40 -8.00
N THR A 69 2.76 -15.71 -9.29
CA THR A 69 4.02 -15.46 -10.00
C THR A 69 4.33 -13.97 -10.05
N TRP A 70 3.39 -13.14 -10.43
CA TRP A 70 3.56 -11.68 -10.49
C TRP A 70 3.88 -11.06 -9.11
N CYS A 71 3.27 -11.57 -8.04
CA CYS A 71 3.61 -11.16 -6.69
C CYS A 71 5.05 -11.54 -6.30
N ARG A 72 5.42 -12.81 -6.51
CA ARG A 72 6.76 -13.31 -6.18
C ARG A 72 7.86 -12.59 -6.97
N ASP A 73 7.63 -12.31 -8.24
CA ASP A 73 8.58 -11.70 -9.16
C ASP A 73 8.46 -10.15 -9.15
N GLU A 74 7.72 -9.58 -8.18
CA GLU A 74 7.49 -8.14 -7.95
C GLU A 74 6.94 -7.36 -9.16
N VAL A 75 6.32 -8.04 -10.13
CA VAL A 75 5.76 -7.40 -11.33
C VAL A 75 4.74 -6.33 -10.97
N LEU A 76 3.80 -6.66 -10.08
CA LEU A 76 2.75 -5.72 -9.66
C LEU A 76 3.32 -4.53 -8.89
N ARG A 77 4.39 -4.73 -8.11
CA ARG A 77 5.08 -3.63 -7.43
C ARG A 77 5.68 -2.65 -8.43
N ARG A 78 6.38 -3.15 -9.46
CA ARG A 78 6.92 -2.30 -10.54
C ARG A 78 5.82 -1.51 -11.24
N VAL A 79 4.71 -2.15 -11.59
CA VAL A 79 3.55 -1.46 -12.17
C VAL A 79 3.07 -0.32 -11.28
N LEU A 80 2.90 -0.56 -9.98
CA LEU A 80 2.44 0.47 -9.03
C LEU A 80 3.45 1.60 -8.88
N THR A 81 4.74 1.28 -8.85
CA THR A 81 5.83 2.27 -8.77
C THR A 81 5.81 3.20 -9.99
N ASP A 82 5.70 2.65 -11.19
CA ASP A 82 5.69 3.46 -12.42
C ASP A 82 4.42 4.31 -12.53
N VAL A 83 3.26 3.76 -12.16
CA VAL A 83 2.00 4.53 -12.09
C VAL A 83 2.11 5.67 -11.07
N ALA A 84 2.73 5.43 -9.90
CA ALA A 84 2.93 6.45 -8.89
C ALA A 84 3.87 7.57 -9.39
N ASN A 85 4.97 7.22 -10.05
CA ASN A 85 5.88 8.20 -10.66
C ASN A 85 5.19 9.00 -11.76
N GLU A 86 4.39 8.37 -12.62
CA GLU A 86 3.61 9.08 -13.65
C GLU A 86 2.61 10.07 -13.02
N LEU A 87 1.93 9.68 -11.95
CA LEU A 87 1.01 10.57 -11.23
C LEU A 87 1.76 11.76 -10.60
N ARG A 88 2.94 11.51 -10.06
CA ARG A 88 3.82 12.55 -9.53
C ARG A 88 4.25 13.54 -10.60
N ASP A 89 4.73 13.05 -11.75
CA ASP A 89 5.19 13.88 -12.87
C ASP A 89 4.06 14.76 -13.44
N ARG A 90 2.83 14.30 -13.34
CA ARG A 90 1.62 15.04 -13.71
C ARG A 90 1.13 16.01 -12.61
N GLY A 91 1.80 16.06 -11.47
CA GLY A 91 1.36 16.84 -10.31
C GLY A 91 0.07 16.36 -9.64
N ALA A 92 -0.34 15.11 -9.93
CA ALA A 92 -1.54 14.50 -9.33
C ALA A 92 -1.25 13.81 -7.99
N LEU A 93 0.02 13.68 -7.63
CA LEU A 93 0.52 13.17 -6.35
C LEU A 93 1.28 14.30 -5.65
N ASN A 94 1.05 14.47 -4.35
CA ASN A 94 1.70 15.51 -3.56
C ASN A 94 2.30 14.92 -2.29
N GLU A 95 3.62 14.87 -2.25
CA GLU A 95 4.43 14.34 -1.14
C GLU A 95 4.80 15.38 -0.06
N GLU A 96 4.45 16.67 -0.23
CA GLU A 96 4.74 17.68 0.81
C GLU A 96 4.09 17.34 2.14
N GLU A 97 2.87 16.77 2.08
CA GLU A 97 2.13 16.32 3.25
C GLU A 97 1.65 14.88 3.07
N CYS A 98 2.17 13.99 3.89
CA CYS A 98 1.75 12.59 3.92
C CYS A 98 1.17 12.22 5.29
N PHE A 99 0.26 11.27 5.29
CA PHE A 99 -0.42 10.80 6.49
C PHE A 99 -0.06 9.34 6.73
N ILE A 100 0.38 9.03 7.95
CA ILE A 100 0.71 7.68 8.39
C ILE A 100 -0.26 7.20 9.45
N ASP A 101 -0.69 5.96 9.34
CA ASP A 101 -1.45 5.27 10.36
C ASP A 101 -1.29 3.75 10.23
N ALA A 102 -1.82 3.02 11.20
CA ALA A 102 -1.81 1.58 11.24
C ALA A 102 -3.20 1.01 11.56
N THR A 103 -3.54 -0.10 10.92
CA THR A 103 -4.76 -0.84 11.27
C THR A 103 -4.42 -2.28 11.66
N PHE A 104 -5.20 -2.82 12.60
CA PHE A 104 -5.07 -4.20 13.05
C PHE A 104 -6.02 -5.09 12.24
N VAL A 105 -5.50 -6.18 11.68
CA VAL A 105 -6.27 -7.21 11.00
C VAL A 105 -6.11 -8.52 11.75
N MET A 106 -7.24 -9.11 12.16
CA MET A 106 -7.24 -10.40 12.85
C MET A 106 -6.85 -11.52 11.90
N ALA A 107 -5.89 -12.34 12.29
CA ALA A 107 -5.51 -13.51 11.53
C ALA A 107 -6.52 -14.64 11.74
N LYS A 108 -7.16 -15.08 10.67
CA LYS A 108 -8.07 -16.25 10.68
C LYS A 108 -7.37 -17.55 10.32
N GLY A 109 -6.16 -17.48 9.78
CA GLY A 109 -5.32 -18.60 9.37
C GLY A 109 -3.89 -18.42 9.86
N GLY A 110 -2.97 -19.26 9.43
CA GLY A 110 -1.54 -19.12 9.69
C GLY A 110 -0.91 -17.99 8.83
N GLY A 111 0.33 -17.61 9.17
CA GLY A 111 1.13 -16.64 8.41
C GLY A 111 2.42 -16.31 9.16
N SER A 112 3.43 -15.84 8.44
CA SER A 112 4.74 -15.46 9.00
C SER A 112 4.68 -14.17 9.82
N GLU A 113 3.79 -13.24 9.45
CA GLU A 113 3.68 -11.90 10.04
C GLU A 113 2.52 -11.83 11.07
N ILE A 114 2.40 -12.83 11.94
CA ILE A 114 1.35 -12.86 12.96
C ILE A 114 1.93 -12.61 14.34
N GLY A 115 1.43 -11.59 15.03
CA GLY A 115 1.76 -11.24 16.39
C GLY A 115 0.56 -11.34 17.34
N ALA A 116 0.80 -11.71 18.60
CA ALA A 116 -0.22 -11.73 19.65
C ALA A 116 -0.40 -10.34 20.26
N THR A 117 -1.65 -9.90 20.40
CA THR A 117 -2.04 -8.65 21.06
C THR A 117 -3.18 -8.89 22.04
N LYS A 118 -3.56 -7.87 22.81
CA LYS A 118 -4.76 -7.91 23.66
C LYS A 118 -6.06 -8.12 22.86
N ARG A 119 -6.04 -7.79 21.55
CA ARG A 119 -7.18 -7.98 20.62
C ARG A 119 -7.19 -9.36 19.95
N GLY A 120 -6.20 -10.22 20.26
CA GLY A 120 -6.02 -11.52 19.63
C GLY A 120 -4.76 -11.57 18.76
N LYS A 121 -4.62 -12.66 18.00
CA LYS A 121 -3.54 -12.86 17.04
C LYS A 121 -3.89 -12.17 15.72
N GLY A 122 -2.94 -11.43 15.17
CA GLY A 122 -3.16 -10.71 13.93
C GLY A 122 -1.91 -10.07 13.36
N MET A 123 -2.12 -9.33 12.30
CA MET A 123 -1.10 -8.49 11.68
C MET A 123 -1.51 -7.03 11.76
N LYS A 124 -0.53 -6.18 11.62
CA LYS A 124 -0.68 -4.73 11.52
C LYS A 124 -0.37 -4.34 10.07
N ILE A 125 -1.29 -3.62 9.45
CA ILE A 125 -1.05 -3.00 8.15
C ILE A 125 -0.73 -1.53 8.45
N MET A 126 0.43 -1.08 8.01
CA MET A 126 0.82 0.31 8.04
C MET A 126 0.70 0.90 6.64
N ALA A 127 0.26 2.14 6.55
CA ALA A 127 0.18 2.86 5.29
C ALA A 127 0.65 4.30 5.43
N ILE A 128 1.29 4.79 4.38
CA ILE A 128 1.55 6.21 4.15
C ILE A 128 0.76 6.60 2.91
N VAL A 129 -0.09 7.62 3.05
CA VAL A 129 -0.84 8.17 1.94
C VAL A 129 -0.46 9.64 1.73
N ASP A 130 -0.57 10.11 0.49
CA ASP A 130 -0.32 11.51 0.14
C ASP A 130 -1.46 12.44 0.58
N ARG A 131 -1.34 13.73 0.25
CA ARG A 131 -2.34 14.76 0.52
C ARG A 131 -3.71 14.49 -0.11
N HIS A 132 -3.80 13.65 -1.14
CA HIS A 132 -5.04 13.27 -1.82
C HIS A 132 -5.62 11.94 -1.30
N GLY A 133 -4.85 11.23 -0.47
CA GLY A 133 -5.20 9.91 0.06
C GLY A 133 -4.75 8.76 -0.85
N LEU A 134 -3.84 9.02 -1.79
CA LEU A 134 -3.22 7.99 -2.62
C LEU A 134 -2.13 7.27 -1.81
N PRO A 135 -2.10 5.92 -1.81
CA PRO A 135 -1.10 5.18 -1.05
C PRO A 135 0.28 5.32 -1.69
N LEU A 136 1.27 5.72 -0.88
CA LEU A 136 2.69 5.79 -1.24
C LEU A 136 3.50 4.64 -0.65
N SER A 137 3.03 4.09 0.46
CA SER A 137 3.59 2.90 1.08
C SER A 137 2.49 2.10 1.75
N VAL A 138 2.56 0.79 1.62
CA VAL A 138 1.74 -0.17 2.38
C VAL A 138 2.64 -1.32 2.80
N SER A 139 2.71 -1.59 4.10
CA SER A 139 3.51 -2.68 4.64
C SER A 139 2.75 -3.47 5.69
N THR A 140 3.08 -4.75 5.83
CA THR A 140 2.48 -5.65 6.82
C THR A 140 3.52 -6.06 7.84
N HIS A 141 3.12 -6.11 9.11
CA HIS A 141 3.99 -6.45 10.23
C HIS A 141 3.25 -7.26 11.27
N ALA A 142 3.97 -8.03 12.07
CA ALA A 142 3.38 -8.71 13.23
C ALA A 142 2.75 -7.68 14.19
N ALA A 143 1.52 -7.94 14.63
CA ALA A 143 0.71 -6.95 15.36
C ALA A 143 1.28 -6.53 16.72
N ASN A 144 2.20 -7.31 17.29
CA ASN A 144 2.87 -7.03 18.57
C ASN A 144 3.97 -5.96 18.49
N HIS A 145 4.38 -5.53 17.29
CA HIS A 145 5.36 -4.46 17.13
C HIS A 145 4.73 -3.09 17.37
N HIS A 146 5.48 -2.20 18.04
CA HIS A 146 5.09 -0.80 18.21
C HIS A 146 5.20 -0.02 16.90
N GLU A 147 4.19 0.78 16.57
CA GLU A 147 4.10 1.56 15.33
C GLU A 147 5.31 2.46 15.10
N VAL A 148 5.78 3.14 16.13
CA VAL A 148 6.98 4.01 16.09
C VAL A 148 8.21 3.28 15.52
N ARG A 149 8.38 1.99 15.86
CA ARG A 149 9.52 1.18 15.36
C ARG A 149 9.37 0.73 13.91
N LEU A 150 8.14 0.78 13.41
CA LEU A 150 7.81 0.32 12.06
C LEU A 150 7.87 1.44 11.03
N VAL A 151 7.92 2.71 11.46
CA VAL A 151 7.88 3.87 10.54
C VAL A 151 9.00 3.81 9.51
N GLN A 152 10.24 3.54 9.93
CA GLN A 152 11.37 3.44 8.99
C GLN A 152 11.19 2.30 7.99
N LEU A 153 10.67 1.15 8.45
CA LEU A 153 10.40 0.01 7.58
C LEU A 153 9.31 0.32 6.52
N CYS A 154 8.43 1.29 6.78
CA CYS A 154 7.46 1.72 5.77
C CYS A 154 8.15 2.34 4.55
N PHE A 155 9.29 2.99 4.73
CA PHE A 155 10.03 3.58 3.61
C PHE A 155 10.72 2.55 2.72
N ASP A 156 10.96 1.31 3.19
CA ASP A 156 11.45 0.21 2.35
C ASP A 156 10.40 -0.21 1.28
N PHE A 157 9.15 0.12 1.53
CA PHE A 157 8.02 -0.15 0.64
C PHE A 157 7.48 1.12 -0.05
N TYR A 158 8.22 2.23 0.02
CA TYR A 158 7.81 3.48 -0.60
C TYR A 158 7.88 3.37 -2.12
N MET A 159 6.82 3.85 -2.81
CA MET A 159 6.68 3.64 -4.26
C MET A 159 7.41 4.68 -5.10
N ILE A 160 7.82 5.80 -4.49
CA ILE A 160 8.53 6.90 -5.17
C ILE A 160 9.81 7.22 -4.42
N GLU A 161 10.80 7.77 -5.11
CA GLU A 161 12.09 8.11 -4.50
C GLU A 161 12.01 9.31 -3.54
N ALA A 162 11.12 10.27 -3.83
CA ALA A 162 10.98 11.46 -3.02
C ALA A 162 10.30 11.14 -1.68
N LYS A 163 10.99 11.45 -0.58
CA LYS A 163 10.43 11.32 0.77
C LYS A 163 9.51 12.50 1.10
N PRO A 164 8.50 12.32 1.98
CA PRO A 164 7.62 13.40 2.39
C PRO A 164 8.39 14.49 3.18
N GLU A 165 8.02 15.74 2.98
CA GLU A 165 8.53 16.82 3.85
C GLU A 165 7.89 16.75 5.24
N ASN A 166 6.57 16.51 5.28
CA ASN A 166 5.80 16.43 6.51
C ASN A 166 5.07 15.08 6.58
N LEU A 167 5.31 14.33 7.64
CA LEU A 167 4.62 13.08 7.94
C LEU A 167 3.68 13.31 9.13
N ILE A 168 2.37 13.18 8.90
CA ILE A 168 1.35 13.45 9.91
C ILE A 168 0.80 12.14 10.45
N GLY A 169 0.87 11.94 11.76
CA GLY A 169 0.40 10.75 12.44
C GLY A 169 -0.41 11.05 13.69
N ASP A 170 -0.93 10.02 14.34
CA ASP A 170 -1.65 10.16 15.61
C ASP A 170 -0.69 10.28 16.80
N ARG A 171 -1.26 10.30 18.02
CA ARG A 171 -0.49 10.39 19.27
C ARG A 171 0.44 9.19 19.52
N ALA A 172 0.23 8.06 18.83
CA ALA A 172 1.12 6.92 18.94
C ALA A 172 2.52 7.23 18.40
N TYR A 173 2.61 8.17 17.44
CA TYR A 173 3.85 8.61 16.81
C TYR A 173 4.56 9.76 17.55
N ASP A 174 4.03 10.27 18.69
CA ASP A 174 4.72 11.25 19.54
C ASP A 174 5.95 10.61 20.21
N SER A 175 7.11 10.76 19.57
CA SER A 175 8.37 10.14 19.99
C SER A 175 9.56 10.99 19.56
N ASP A 176 10.24 11.61 20.56
CA ASP A 176 11.44 12.42 20.28
C ASP A 176 12.56 11.64 19.55
N PRO A 177 12.81 10.34 19.84
CA PRO A 177 13.77 9.56 19.05
C PRO A 177 13.33 9.38 17.59
N LEU A 178 12.05 9.14 17.32
CA LEU A 178 11.53 9.05 15.96
C LEU A 178 11.67 10.37 15.22
N ASP A 179 11.34 11.49 15.87
CA ASP A 179 11.49 12.83 15.29
C ASP A 179 12.95 13.10 14.90
N ALA A 180 13.90 12.72 15.78
CA ALA A 180 15.32 12.89 15.50
C ALA A 180 15.83 12.01 14.36
N GLU A 181 15.27 10.82 14.20
CA GLU A 181 15.61 9.89 13.12
C GLU A 181 15.08 10.39 11.79
N LEU A 182 13.80 10.75 11.72
CA LEU A 182 13.16 11.25 10.50
C LEU A 182 13.77 12.56 10.01
N ARG A 183 14.20 13.45 10.91
CA ARG A 183 14.89 14.70 10.53
C ARG A 183 16.21 14.46 9.80
N LYS A 184 16.90 13.36 10.02
CA LYS A 184 18.11 13.02 9.25
C LYS A 184 17.79 12.82 7.77
N ASP A 185 16.60 12.37 7.49
CA ASP A 185 16.05 12.17 6.15
C ASP A 185 15.29 13.39 5.60
N GLY A 186 15.30 14.51 6.32
CA GLY A 186 14.58 15.73 5.93
C GLY A 186 13.08 15.70 6.18
N ILE A 187 12.59 14.68 6.92
CA ILE A 187 11.16 14.49 7.20
C ILE A 187 10.81 15.11 8.55
N GLU A 188 9.77 15.95 8.58
CA GLU A 188 9.21 16.45 9.83
C GLU A 188 8.00 15.62 10.27
N MET A 189 8.11 14.96 11.44
CA MET A 189 6.98 14.26 12.05
C MET A 189 6.06 15.24 12.75
N ILE A 190 4.76 15.21 12.44
CA ILE A 190 3.73 16.04 13.06
C ILE A 190 2.72 15.11 13.74
N ALA A 191 2.79 15.03 15.08
CA ALA A 191 1.88 14.23 15.87
C ALA A 191 1.43 15.01 17.12
N PRO A 192 0.14 14.91 17.54
CA PRO A 192 -0.30 15.49 18.79
C PRO A 192 0.42 14.85 19.96
N HIS A 193 0.84 15.67 20.94
CA HIS A 193 1.50 15.13 22.13
C HIS A 193 0.61 14.19 22.95
N ARG A 194 1.23 13.18 23.53
CA ARG A 194 0.58 12.29 24.50
C ARG A 194 0.23 13.07 25.75
N GLY A 195 -0.93 12.78 26.35
CA GLY A 195 -1.40 13.48 27.57
C GLY A 195 -0.49 13.34 28.78
N ASN A 196 0.36 12.31 28.81
CA ASN A 196 1.36 12.05 29.87
C ASN A 196 2.77 12.53 29.53
N ARG A 197 2.95 13.37 28.50
CA ARG A 197 4.24 13.94 28.14
C ARG A 197 4.73 14.87 29.26
N SER A 198 5.92 14.59 29.77
CA SER A 198 6.58 15.42 30.81
C SER A 198 7.50 16.50 30.22
N LYS A 199 7.87 16.37 28.96
CA LYS A 199 8.75 17.32 28.26
C LYS A 199 7.97 18.49 27.66
N PRO A 200 8.61 19.66 27.45
CA PRO A 200 7.99 20.80 26.78
C PRO A 200 7.39 20.41 25.42
N PRO A 201 6.34 21.10 24.97
CA PRO A 201 5.79 20.93 23.64
C PRO A 201 6.83 21.25 22.55
N THR A 202 6.96 20.36 21.57
CA THR A 202 7.81 20.54 20.39
C THR A 202 7.00 20.90 19.14
N GLN A 203 5.66 20.77 19.22
CA GLN A 203 4.75 20.98 18.10
C GLN A 203 4.10 22.36 18.15
N ASP A 204 4.09 23.04 17.00
CA ASP A 204 3.34 24.29 16.81
C ASP A 204 1.86 23.95 16.51
N ARG A 205 0.94 24.69 17.16
CA ARG A 205 -0.52 24.56 16.93
C ARG A 205 -0.91 24.75 15.47
N ARG A 206 -0.21 25.60 14.73
CA ARG A 206 -0.45 25.84 13.31
C ARG A 206 -0.17 24.57 12.48
N ARG A 207 0.88 23.84 12.79
CA ARG A 207 1.25 22.58 12.13
C ARG A 207 0.27 21.47 12.50
N LEU A 208 -0.17 21.43 13.74
CA LEU A 208 -1.19 20.47 14.22
C LEU A 208 -2.55 20.64 13.51
N SER A 209 -2.83 21.78 12.89
CA SER A 209 -4.06 21.92 12.07
C SER A 209 -4.12 20.92 10.91
N ARG A 210 -2.97 20.49 10.41
CA ARG A 210 -2.84 19.46 9.36
C ARG A 210 -3.37 18.09 9.82
N TYR A 211 -3.30 17.80 11.10
CA TYR A 211 -3.85 16.59 11.71
C TYR A 211 -5.34 16.38 11.45
N MET A 212 -6.09 17.45 11.25
CA MET A 212 -7.52 17.39 10.91
C MET A 212 -7.80 16.63 9.60
N ARG A 213 -6.81 16.48 8.73
CA ARG A 213 -6.92 15.74 7.46
C ARG A 213 -6.52 14.27 7.57
N ARG A 214 -6.20 13.78 8.77
CA ARG A 214 -5.83 12.36 9.01
C ARG A 214 -6.89 11.36 8.54
N TRP A 215 -8.15 11.79 8.40
CA TRP A 215 -9.22 10.97 7.84
C TRP A 215 -8.88 10.40 6.44
N LEU A 216 -7.88 10.95 5.73
CA LEU A 216 -7.43 10.45 4.43
C LEU A 216 -6.83 9.04 4.53
N VAL A 217 -5.97 8.78 5.52
CA VAL A 217 -5.42 7.45 5.73
C VAL A 217 -6.46 6.51 6.34
N GLU A 218 -7.37 7.02 7.16
CA GLU A 218 -8.50 6.23 7.68
C GLU A 218 -9.43 5.78 6.54
N ARG A 219 -9.70 6.67 5.58
CA ARG A 219 -10.47 6.35 4.37
C ARG A 219 -9.78 5.27 3.54
N PHE A 220 -8.45 5.35 3.38
CA PHE A 220 -7.67 4.32 2.71
C PHE A 220 -7.84 2.96 3.39
N PHE A 221 -7.72 2.90 4.73
CA PHE A 221 -7.97 1.65 5.46
C PHE A 221 -9.39 1.14 5.33
N ALA A 222 -10.39 2.02 5.33
CA ALA A 222 -11.76 1.62 5.07
C ALA A 222 -11.90 0.95 3.70
N TRP A 223 -11.25 1.45 2.66
CA TRP A 223 -11.25 0.81 1.35
C TRP A 223 -10.57 -0.55 1.35
N ILE A 224 -9.40 -0.69 2.00
CA ILE A 224 -8.70 -1.98 2.09
C ILE A 224 -9.53 -3.01 2.86
N GLN A 225 -10.18 -2.61 3.97
CA GLN A 225 -10.96 -3.53 4.80
C GLN A 225 -12.21 -4.09 4.10
N TRP A 226 -12.72 -3.43 3.06
CA TRP A 226 -13.77 -3.99 2.20
C TRP A 226 -13.25 -5.14 1.32
N GLN A 227 -11.96 -5.19 1.09
CA GLN A 227 -11.31 -6.30 0.40
C GLN A 227 -11.08 -7.44 1.40
N ARG A 228 -11.35 -8.68 1.02
CA ARG A 228 -11.02 -9.84 1.86
C ARG A 228 -9.53 -10.14 1.70
N PHE A 229 -8.82 -10.10 2.81
CA PHE A 229 -7.45 -10.61 2.93
C PHE A 229 -7.46 -12.08 3.32
#